data_358599095beffa4045e56da8e88cf3bd
#
_entry.id   358599095beffa4045e56da8e88cf3bd
#
_cell.length_a   1.000
_cell.length_b   1.000
_cell.length_c   1.000
_cell.angle_alpha   90.00
_cell.angle_beta   90.00
_cell.angle_gamma   90.00
#
_symmetry.space_group_name_H-M   'P 1'
#
loop_
_entity.id
_entity.type
_entity.pdbx_description
1 polymer ?
#
loop_
_entity_poly.entity_id
_entity_poly.type
_entity_poly.pdbx_seq_one_letter_code
_entity_poly.pdbx_strand_id
1 'polypeptide(L)'
;MRRTAGGTVRSRIDAADRAIMARLSAESSPVLDRFLPTLSRSADFFVLWIGIAAALAASKDERGRRAAVRGLAGMVVASTASNVLAKGLVRRPRPAGEVPPDRRPGRTPVTTSFPSGHAAAAAAFATGVGLEMPALAAPVGALAVAVGVARVVNGVHYPSDIAGGWVFGVGVGMLTLRWRPPGRSEPAAASAA
;
A
#
# COMPACT_ATOMS: atom_id res chain seq x y z
N MET A 1 -18.18 40.07 15.47
CA MET A 1 -17.55 39.34 14.37
C MET A 1 -17.66 37.83 14.65
N ARG A 2 -18.70 37.12 14.12
CA ARG A 2 -18.92 35.69 14.32
C ARG A 2 -17.97 34.92 13.39
N ARG A 3 -16.98 34.25 13.93
CA ARG A 3 -16.20 33.24 13.20
C ARG A 3 -17.15 32.09 12.86
N THR A 4 -17.45 31.91 11.59
CA THR A 4 -18.18 30.78 11.08
C THR A 4 -17.42 29.49 11.39
N ALA A 5 -17.99 28.66 12.25
CA ALA A 5 -17.48 27.35 12.67
C ALA A 5 -17.72 26.28 11.59
N GLY A 6 -17.22 26.55 10.37
CA GLY A 6 -17.26 25.62 9.25
C GLY A 6 -15.85 25.28 8.79
N GLY A 7 -15.15 24.42 9.56
CA GLY A 7 -13.87 23.90 9.10
C GLY A 7 -14.03 23.24 7.72
N THR A 8 -13.11 23.54 6.80
CA THR A 8 -13.08 22.88 5.47
C THR A 8 -12.93 21.36 5.66
N VAL A 9 -13.38 20.55 4.69
CA VAL A 9 -13.19 19.08 4.71
C VAL A 9 -11.71 18.73 5.02
N ARG A 10 -10.79 19.46 4.44
CA ARG A 10 -9.35 19.30 4.71
C ARG A 10 -9.00 19.50 6.18
N SER A 11 -9.51 20.52 6.84
CA SER A 11 -9.21 20.77 8.26
C SER A 11 -9.78 19.69 9.18
N ARG A 12 -10.91 19.07 8.82
CA ARG A 12 -11.48 17.92 9.54
C ARG A 12 -10.61 16.68 9.37
N ILE A 13 -10.12 16.39 8.17
CA ILE A 13 -9.22 15.28 7.89
C ILE A 13 -7.91 15.47 8.68
N ASP A 14 -7.31 16.66 8.62
CA ASP A 14 -6.07 16.95 9.34
C ASP A 14 -6.25 16.86 10.87
N ALA A 15 -7.42 17.21 11.40
CA ALA A 15 -7.74 17.06 12.81
C ALA A 15 -7.90 15.58 13.20
N ALA A 16 -8.58 14.78 12.38
CA ALA A 16 -8.74 13.33 12.60
C ALA A 16 -7.39 12.62 12.54
N ASP A 17 -6.56 12.93 11.54
CA ASP A 17 -5.22 12.37 11.41
C ASP A 17 -4.38 12.63 12.66
N ARG A 18 -4.31 13.88 13.13
CA ARG A 18 -3.57 14.22 14.37
C ARG A 18 -4.14 13.54 15.61
N ALA A 19 -5.46 13.41 15.71
CA ALA A 19 -6.08 12.72 16.85
C ALA A 19 -5.71 11.23 16.88
N ILE A 20 -5.68 10.57 15.71
CA ILE A 20 -5.25 9.17 15.60
C ILE A 20 -3.75 9.05 15.93
N MET A 21 -2.92 9.92 15.38
CA MET A 21 -1.47 9.94 15.66
C MET A 21 -1.20 10.12 17.16
N ALA A 22 -1.88 11.06 17.82
CA ALA A 22 -1.72 11.32 19.26
C ALA A 22 -2.09 10.08 20.09
N ARG A 23 -3.18 9.37 19.75
CA ARG A 23 -3.57 8.12 20.43
C ARG A 23 -2.51 7.03 20.24
N LEU A 24 -2.08 6.78 19.00
CA LEU A 24 -1.05 5.78 18.70
C LEU A 24 0.29 6.09 19.38
N SER A 25 0.62 7.37 19.54
CA SER A 25 1.86 7.80 20.21
C SER A 25 1.79 7.64 21.72
N ALA A 26 0.60 7.71 22.32
CA ALA A 26 0.38 7.50 23.75
C ALA A 26 0.36 6.02 24.15
N GLU A 27 0.10 5.12 23.20
CA GLU A 27 0.06 3.68 23.42
C GLU A 27 1.46 3.08 23.26
N SER A 28 1.78 2.07 24.10
CA SER A 28 3.00 1.27 23.99
C SER A 28 2.66 -0.22 24.09
N SER A 29 3.18 -0.99 23.16
CA SER A 29 3.06 -2.44 23.17
C SER A 29 4.13 -3.08 22.27
N PRO A 30 4.48 -4.36 22.48
CA PRO A 30 5.43 -5.07 21.60
C PRO A 30 5.00 -5.05 20.13
N VAL A 31 3.69 -5.00 19.85
CA VAL A 31 3.17 -4.90 18.48
C VAL A 31 3.49 -3.54 17.87
N LEU A 32 3.23 -2.45 18.59
CA LEU A 32 3.47 -1.08 18.11
C LEU A 32 4.96 -0.76 18.04
N ASP A 33 5.73 -1.23 19.02
CA ASP A 33 7.11 -0.78 19.21
C ASP A 33 8.15 -1.65 18.46
N ARG A 34 7.81 -2.92 18.15
CA ARG A 34 8.74 -3.86 17.51
C ARG A 34 8.18 -4.50 16.25
N PHE A 35 6.98 -5.09 16.34
CA PHE A 35 6.43 -5.85 15.21
C PHE A 35 6.10 -4.96 14.01
N LEU A 36 5.30 -3.92 14.19
CA LEU A 36 4.91 -3.02 13.10
C LEU A 36 6.10 -2.26 12.49
N PRO A 37 7.06 -1.71 13.24
CA PRO A 37 8.28 -1.14 12.66
C PRO A 37 9.09 -2.15 11.84
N THR A 38 9.17 -3.40 12.28
CA THR A 38 9.84 -4.46 11.53
C THR A 38 9.10 -4.82 10.24
N LEU A 39 7.78 -4.96 10.30
CA LEU A 39 6.93 -5.16 9.14
C LEU A 39 7.07 -4.01 8.13
N SER A 40 7.12 -2.76 8.61
CA SER A 40 7.34 -1.60 7.76
C SER A 40 8.67 -1.69 7.00
N ARG A 41 9.75 -2.09 7.69
CA ARG A 41 11.06 -2.30 7.06
C ARG A 41 11.07 -3.41 6.04
N SER A 42 10.37 -4.53 6.29
CA SER A 42 10.27 -5.63 5.32
C SER A 42 9.52 -5.25 4.03
N ALA A 43 8.67 -4.24 4.12
CA ALA A 43 7.98 -3.70 2.95
C ALA A 43 8.81 -2.64 2.18
N ASP A 44 9.93 -2.16 2.76
CA ASP A 44 10.84 -1.27 2.06
C ASP A 44 11.49 -2.01 0.88
N PHE A 45 11.75 -1.29 -0.20
CA PHE A 45 12.28 -1.86 -1.45
C PHE A 45 11.46 -3.04 -2.01
N PHE A 46 10.18 -3.16 -1.61
CA PHE A 46 9.25 -4.20 -2.05
C PHE A 46 9.65 -5.64 -1.68
N VAL A 47 10.62 -5.84 -0.80
CA VAL A 47 11.17 -7.18 -0.45
C VAL A 47 10.07 -8.17 -0.05
N LEU A 48 9.13 -7.74 0.81
CA LEU A 48 7.99 -8.55 1.23
C LEU A 48 7.16 -9.04 0.04
N TRP A 49 6.82 -8.13 -0.87
CA TRP A 49 5.96 -8.42 -2.02
C TRP A 49 6.65 -9.27 -3.06
N ILE A 50 7.96 -9.03 -3.28
CA ILE A 50 8.79 -9.87 -4.15
C ILE A 50 8.88 -11.29 -3.59
N GLY A 51 9.05 -11.45 -2.27
CA GLY A 51 9.06 -12.75 -1.61
C GLY A 51 7.75 -13.52 -1.80
N ILE A 52 6.60 -12.86 -1.62
CA ILE A 52 5.27 -13.46 -1.87
C ILE A 52 5.12 -13.82 -3.35
N ALA A 53 5.49 -12.93 -4.26
CA ALA A 53 5.44 -13.19 -5.70
C ALA A 53 6.32 -14.37 -6.10
N ALA A 54 7.52 -14.48 -5.54
CA ALA A 54 8.42 -15.60 -5.78
C ALA A 54 7.81 -16.93 -5.30
N ALA A 55 7.20 -16.95 -4.10
CA ALA A 55 6.51 -18.13 -3.59
C ALA A 55 5.32 -18.53 -4.48
N LEU A 56 4.53 -17.57 -4.95
CA LEU A 56 3.42 -17.80 -5.87
C LEU A 56 3.92 -18.33 -7.23
N ALA A 57 5.00 -17.76 -7.75
CA ALA A 57 5.59 -18.17 -9.03
C ALA A 57 6.25 -19.58 -8.96
N ALA A 58 6.80 -19.93 -7.80
CA ALA A 58 7.39 -21.24 -7.57
C ALA A 58 6.33 -22.37 -7.42
N SER A 59 5.07 -22.00 -7.16
CA SER A 59 3.98 -22.97 -7.19
C SER A 59 3.82 -23.50 -8.62
N LYS A 60 3.51 -24.79 -8.76
CA LYS A 60 3.26 -25.42 -10.08
C LYS A 60 1.93 -24.97 -10.72
N ASP A 61 1.18 -24.10 -10.03
CA ASP A 61 -0.10 -23.58 -10.49
C ASP A 61 0.12 -22.35 -11.39
N GLU A 62 -0.42 -22.39 -12.60
CA GLU A 62 -0.38 -21.26 -13.52
C GLU A 62 -1.08 -20.01 -12.97
N ARG A 63 -2.12 -20.17 -12.14
CA ARG A 63 -2.77 -19.03 -11.46
C ARG A 63 -1.81 -18.34 -10.53
N GLY A 64 -0.96 -19.10 -9.80
CA GLY A 64 0.07 -18.53 -8.93
C GLY A 64 1.07 -17.68 -9.72
N ARG A 65 1.54 -18.16 -10.87
CA ARG A 65 2.44 -17.38 -11.75
C ARG A 65 1.77 -16.10 -12.27
N ARG A 66 0.51 -16.19 -12.73
CA ARG A 66 -0.24 -15.01 -13.18
C ARG A 66 -0.49 -14.03 -12.05
N ALA A 67 -0.82 -14.51 -10.84
CA ALA A 67 -1.00 -13.70 -9.66
C ALA A 67 0.28 -12.93 -9.30
N ALA A 68 1.44 -13.60 -9.33
CA ALA A 68 2.74 -12.98 -9.11
C ALA A 68 3.00 -11.85 -10.11
N VAL A 69 2.85 -12.14 -11.41
CA VAL A 69 3.12 -11.17 -12.48
C VAL A 69 2.14 -9.99 -12.42
N ARG A 70 0.84 -10.26 -12.24
CA ARG A 70 -0.19 -9.22 -12.14
C ARG A 70 0.02 -8.35 -10.89
N GLY A 71 0.30 -8.98 -9.74
CA GLY A 71 0.57 -8.27 -8.49
C GLY A 71 1.79 -7.35 -8.61
N LEU A 72 2.90 -7.87 -9.14
CA LEU A 72 4.14 -7.08 -9.32
C LEU A 72 3.94 -5.94 -10.32
N ALA A 73 3.29 -6.20 -11.46
CA ALA A 73 3.01 -5.16 -12.44
C ALA A 73 2.15 -4.03 -11.86
N GLY A 74 1.03 -4.38 -11.19
CA GLY A 74 0.18 -3.41 -10.51
C GLY A 74 0.94 -2.61 -9.46
N MET A 75 1.77 -3.28 -8.66
CA MET A 75 2.61 -2.66 -7.62
C MET A 75 3.58 -1.63 -8.21
N VAL A 76 4.32 -1.99 -9.27
CA VAL A 76 5.27 -1.09 -9.91
C VAL A 76 4.57 0.12 -10.50
N VAL A 77 3.47 -0.09 -11.23
CA VAL A 77 2.68 1.01 -11.81
C VAL A 77 2.12 1.92 -10.72
N ALA A 78 1.51 1.37 -9.67
CA ALA A 78 0.94 2.17 -8.58
C ALA A 78 2.01 2.95 -7.83
N SER A 79 3.15 2.33 -7.53
CA SER A 79 4.26 3.01 -6.86
C SER A 79 4.83 4.15 -7.71
N THR A 80 5.11 3.89 -8.97
CA THR A 80 5.67 4.90 -9.88
C THR A 80 4.68 6.05 -10.08
N ALA A 81 3.42 5.75 -10.39
CA ALA A 81 2.41 6.77 -10.60
C ALA A 81 2.14 7.61 -9.34
N SER A 82 2.10 7.00 -8.15
CA SER A 82 1.92 7.75 -6.91
C SER A 82 3.12 8.66 -6.61
N ASN A 83 4.34 8.21 -6.90
CA ASN A 83 5.55 8.98 -6.61
C ASN A 83 5.80 10.10 -7.65
N VAL A 84 5.51 9.86 -8.92
CA VAL A 84 5.79 10.81 -10.00
C VAL A 84 4.63 11.79 -10.20
N LEU A 85 3.39 11.29 -10.25
CA LEU A 85 2.23 12.12 -10.60
C LEU A 85 1.55 12.70 -9.37
N ALA A 86 1.20 11.86 -8.38
CA ALA A 86 0.33 12.28 -7.29
C ALA A 86 1.07 13.16 -6.25
N LYS A 87 2.34 12.89 -5.95
CA LYS A 87 3.12 13.69 -4.98
C LYS A 87 3.39 15.12 -5.43
N GLY A 88 3.37 15.38 -6.74
CA GLY A 88 3.47 16.74 -7.27
C GLY A 88 2.23 17.61 -6.99
N LEU A 89 1.06 16.99 -6.80
CA LEU A 89 -0.22 17.68 -6.66
C LEU A 89 -0.51 18.13 -5.22
N VAL A 90 -0.06 17.38 -4.21
CA VAL A 90 -0.35 17.67 -2.80
C VAL A 90 0.95 17.73 -2.01
N ARG A 91 1.33 18.96 -1.63
CA ARG A 91 2.49 19.19 -0.76
C ARG A 91 2.05 19.08 0.70
N ARG A 92 2.28 17.91 1.31
CA ARG A 92 1.97 17.64 2.71
C ARG A 92 3.22 17.21 3.46
N PRO A 93 3.57 17.85 4.61
CA PRO A 93 4.68 17.39 5.44
C PRO A 93 4.36 16.05 6.08
N ARG A 94 5.40 15.32 6.50
CA ARG A 94 5.26 14.02 7.17
C ARG A 94 5.12 14.20 8.68
N PRO A 95 4.41 13.26 9.37
CA PRO A 95 4.17 13.33 10.81
C PRO A 95 5.35 12.85 11.68
N ALA A 96 6.58 12.85 11.18
CA ALA A 96 7.74 12.28 11.89
C ALA A 96 7.97 12.85 13.29
N GLY A 97 7.54 14.09 13.56
CA GLY A 97 7.61 14.69 14.88
C GLY A 97 6.51 14.24 15.86
N GLU A 98 5.49 13.56 15.38
CA GLU A 98 4.29 13.19 16.15
C GLU A 98 4.36 11.76 16.76
N VAL A 99 5.47 11.03 16.55
CA VAL A 99 5.66 9.68 17.09
C VAL A 99 6.94 9.58 17.92
N PRO A 100 7.00 8.62 18.89
CA PRO A 100 8.18 8.38 19.70
C PRO A 100 9.44 8.12 18.84
N PRO A 101 10.62 8.59 19.27
CA PRO A 101 11.85 8.48 18.49
C PRO A 101 12.24 7.06 18.09
N ASP A 102 12.00 6.08 18.98
CA ASP A 102 12.28 4.67 18.80
C ASP A 102 11.44 3.98 17.71
N ARG A 103 10.27 4.55 17.39
CA ARG A 103 9.42 4.08 16.29
C ARG A 103 9.81 4.68 14.94
N ARG A 104 10.55 5.78 14.93
CA ARG A 104 10.89 6.47 13.69
C ARG A 104 11.83 5.62 12.83
N PRO A 105 11.66 5.63 11.50
CA PRO A 105 12.64 5.01 10.63
C PRO A 105 13.96 5.79 10.69
N GLY A 106 15.09 5.09 10.51
CA GLY A 106 16.41 5.72 10.52
C GLY A 106 16.61 6.77 9.41
N ARG A 107 15.80 6.71 8.35
CA ARG A 107 15.75 7.72 7.29
C ARG A 107 14.31 8.07 6.98
N THR A 108 13.92 9.31 7.18
CA THR A 108 12.62 9.83 6.74
C THR A 108 12.74 10.27 5.28
N PRO A 109 11.85 9.82 4.38
CA PRO A 109 11.87 10.27 2.99
C PRO A 109 11.64 11.78 2.90
N VAL A 110 12.41 12.48 2.08
CA VAL A 110 12.33 13.94 1.86
C VAL A 110 11.14 14.36 1.00
N THR A 111 10.41 13.41 0.43
CA THR A 111 9.23 13.68 -0.41
C THR A 111 7.98 13.93 0.43
N THR A 112 6.95 14.52 -0.19
CA THR A 112 5.64 14.77 0.43
C THR A 112 5.00 13.48 0.95
N SER A 113 4.11 13.58 1.97
CA SER A 113 3.50 12.40 2.59
C SER A 113 2.35 11.82 1.77
N PHE A 114 1.56 12.65 1.10
CA PHE A 114 0.36 12.21 0.37
C PHE A 114 0.62 12.00 -1.14
N PRO A 115 0.04 10.97 -1.75
CA PRO A 115 -0.45 9.75 -1.11
C PRO A 115 0.72 8.82 -0.72
N SER A 116 0.43 7.80 0.12
CA SER A 116 1.44 6.79 0.48
C SER A 116 1.73 5.86 -0.68
N GLY A 117 2.96 5.91 -1.21
CA GLY A 117 3.41 5.00 -2.26
C GLY A 117 3.48 3.54 -1.82
N HIS A 118 3.83 3.26 -0.55
CA HIS A 118 3.82 1.91 0.01
C HIS A 118 2.40 1.35 0.12
N ALA A 119 1.44 2.17 0.56
CA ALA A 119 0.05 1.75 0.63
C ALA A 119 -0.54 1.50 -0.77
N ALA A 120 -0.21 2.37 -1.73
CA ALA A 120 -0.62 2.20 -3.12
C ALA A 120 -0.05 0.91 -3.74
N ALA A 121 1.25 0.67 -3.56
CA ALA A 121 1.93 -0.52 -4.03
C ALA A 121 1.34 -1.79 -3.42
N ALA A 122 1.16 -1.81 -2.08
CA ALA A 122 0.60 -2.93 -1.35
C ALA A 122 -0.84 -3.27 -1.80
N ALA A 123 -1.68 -2.25 -1.93
CA ALA A 123 -3.07 -2.43 -2.38
C ALA A 123 -3.16 -2.91 -3.83
N ALA A 124 -2.32 -2.38 -4.73
CA ALA A 124 -2.28 -2.83 -6.12
C ALA A 124 -1.80 -4.28 -6.23
N PHE A 125 -0.77 -4.67 -5.46
CA PHE A 125 -0.30 -6.05 -5.39
C PHE A 125 -1.40 -6.98 -4.89
N ALA A 126 -2.02 -6.67 -3.75
CA ALA A 126 -3.08 -7.47 -3.15
C ALA A 126 -4.28 -7.63 -4.11
N THR A 127 -4.67 -6.55 -4.79
CA THR A 127 -5.74 -6.57 -5.79
C THR A 127 -5.35 -7.49 -6.96
N GLY A 128 -4.14 -7.35 -7.51
CA GLY A 128 -3.65 -8.17 -8.61
C GLY A 128 -3.62 -9.67 -8.26
N VAL A 129 -3.17 -10.01 -7.05
CA VAL A 129 -3.18 -11.39 -6.54
C VAL A 129 -4.61 -11.88 -6.37
N GLY A 130 -5.48 -11.10 -5.75
CA GLY A 130 -6.87 -11.47 -5.49
C GLY A 130 -7.69 -11.72 -6.76
N LEU A 131 -7.39 -11.02 -7.86
CA LEU A 131 -8.03 -11.21 -9.16
C LEU A 131 -7.71 -12.58 -9.80
N GLU A 132 -6.54 -13.13 -9.57
CA GLU A 132 -6.13 -14.45 -10.07
C GLU A 132 -6.42 -15.57 -9.05
N MET A 133 -6.29 -15.28 -7.77
CA MET A 133 -6.45 -16.22 -6.66
C MET A 133 -7.35 -15.64 -5.57
N PRO A 134 -8.70 -15.69 -5.72
CA PRO A 134 -9.64 -15.06 -4.77
C PRO A 134 -9.45 -15.53 -3.32
N ALA A 135 -9.04 -16.77 -3.09
CA ALA A 135 -8.76 -17.29 -1.75
C ALA A 135 -7.61 -16.53 -1.03
N LEU A 136 -6.71 -15.91 -1.78
CA LEU A 136 -5.61 -15.11 -1.24
C LEU A 136 -5.96 -13.62 -1.10
N ALA A 137 -7.11 -13.17 -1.60
CA ALA A 137 -7.50 -11.76 -1.52
C ALA A 137 -7.54 -11.26 -0.08
N ALA A 138 -8.16 -12.02 0.82
CA ALA A 138 -8.27 -11.64 2.24
C ALA A 138 -6.91 -11.65 2.97
N PRO A 139 -6.09 -12.72 2.95
CA PRO A 139 -4.82 -12.72 3.68
C PRO A 139 -3.81 -11.70 3.12
N VAL A 140 -3.69 -11.56 1.79
CA VAL A 140 -2.76 -10.59 1.20
C VAL A 140 -3.29 -9.17 1.39
N GLY A 141 -4.61 -8.96 1.34
CA GLY A 141 -5.25 -7.69 1.66
C GLY A 141 -5.02 -7.28 3.12
N ALA A 142 -5.17 -8.20 4.07
CA ALA A 142 -4.88 -7.94 5.49
C ALA A 142 -3.42 -7.53 5.71
N LEU A 143 -2.48 -8.19 4.99
CA LEU A 143 -1.07 -7.82 5.05
C LEU A 143 -0.83 -6.42 4.47
N ALA A 144 -1.51 -6.05 3.38
CA ALA A 144 -1.43 -4.71 2.81
C ALA A 144 -1.96 -3.64 3.79
N VAL A 145 -3.04 -3.95 4.52
CA VAL A 145 -3.55 -3.09 5.60
C VAL A 145 -2.52 -2.97 6.71
N ALA A 146 -1.95 -4.07 7.19
CA ALA A 146 -0.96 -4.08 8.25
C ALA A 146 0.30 -3.26 7.88
N VAL A 147 0.79 -3.37 6.65
CA VAL A 147 1.88 -2.51 6.14
C VAL A 147 1.48 -1.03 6.16
N GLY A 148 0.27 -0.69 5.74
CA GLY A 148 -0.24 0.68 5.80
C GLY A 148 -0.28 1.22 7.24
N VAL A 149 -0.82 0.46 8.18
CA VAL A 149 -0.84 0.80 9.61
C VAL A 149 0.58 0.98 10.15
N ALA A 150 1.50 0.10 9.78
CA ALA A 150 2.90 0.19 10.18
C ALA A 150 3.56 1.51 9.73
N ARG A 151 3.20 2.05 8.56
CA ARG A 151 3.68 3.36 8.08
C ARG A 151 3.14 4.53 8.91
N VAL A 152 1.94 4.40 9.46
CA VAL A 152 1.36 5.38 10.39
C VAL A 152 2.10 5.33 11.73
N VAL A 153 2.24 4.14 12.31
CA VAL A 153 2.93 3.92 13.59
C VAL A 153 4.37 4.44 13.57
N ASN A 154 5.05 4.30 12.43
CA ASN A 154 6.41 4.82 12.25
C ASN A 154 6.48 6.34 11.98
N GLY A 155 5.36 7.06 11.93
CA GLY A 155 5.34 8.49 11.66
C GLY A 155 5.78 8.88 10.25
N VAL A 156 5.70 7.96 9.28
CA VAL A 156 6.05 8.23 7.89
C VAL A 156 4.88 8.84 7.13
N HIS A 157 3.67 8.43 7.47
CA HIS A 157 2.42 8.84 6.83
C HIS A 157 1.31 9.07 7.85
N TYR A 158 0.40 9.97 7.51
CA TYR A 158 -0.88 10.11 8.19
C TYR A 158 -1.86 8.99 7.76
N PRO A 159 -2.88 8.67 8.60
CA PRO A 159 -3.93 7.72 8.23
C PRO A 159 -4.58 8.02 6.88
N SER A 160 -4.89 9.28 6.60
CA SER A 160 -5.49 9.67 5.31
C SER A 160 -4.55 9.50 4.11
N ASP A 161 -3.22 9.59 4.30
CA ASP A 161 -2.25 9.30 3.24
C ASP A 161 -2.31 7.81 2.84
N ILE A 162 -2.53 6.93 3.84
CA ILE A 162 -2.69 5.50 3.64
C ILE A 162 -4.00 5.19 2.92
N ALA A 163 -5.11 5.78 3.39
CA ALA A 163 -6.42 5.61 2.75
C ALA A 163 -6.39 6.05 1.28
N GLY A 164 -5.81 7.21 0.99
CA GLY A 164 -5.62 7.69 -0.38
C GLY A 164 -4.74 6.77 -1.21
N GLY A 165 -3.66 6.24 -0.62
CA GLY A 165 -2.79 5.26 -1.25
C GLY A 165 -3.54 3.96 -1.57
N TRP A 166 -4.35 3.43 -0.66
CA TRP A 166 -5.13 2.21 -0.90
C TRP A 166 -6.15 2.40 -2.02
N VAL A 167 -6.93 3.48 -2.00
CA VAL A 167 -7.91 3.78 -3.06
C VAL A 167 -7.21 3.84 -4.42
N PHE A 168 -6.09 4.56 -4.48
CA PHE A 168 -5.30 4.68 -5.70
C PHE A 168 -4.75 3.31 -6.14
N GLY A 169 -4.18 2.54 -5.22
CA GLY A 169 -3.59 1.23 -5.52
C GLY A 169 -4.62 0.19 -5.97
N VAL A 170 -5.79 0.13 -5.31
CA VAL A 170 -6.90 -0.73 -5.76
C VAL A 170 -7.33 -0.33 -7.17
N GLY A 171 -7.50 0.97 -7.45
CA GLY A 171 -7.84 1.45 -8.79
C GLY A 171 -6.85 0.98 -9.85
N VAL A 172 -5.55 1.14 -9.60
CA VAL A 172 -4.49 0.65 -10.51
C VAL A 172 -4.54 -0.88 -10.63
N GLY A 173 -4.68 -1.60 -9.53
CA GLY A 173 -4.82 -3.06 -9.53
C GLY A 173 -6.00 -3.53 -10.39
N MET A 174 -7.16 -2.87 -10.28
CA MET A 174 -8.35 -3.17 -11.10
C MET A 174 -8.15 -2.86 -12.59
N LEU A 175 -7.37 -1.84 -12.93
CA LEU A 175 -7.02 -1.58 -14.34
C LEU A 175 -6.24 -2.73 -14.98
N THR A 176 -5.52 -3.54 -14.18
CA THR A 176 -4.84 -4.73 -14.68
C THR A 176 -5.79 -5.83 -15.19
N LEU A 177 -7.10 -5.75 -14.91
CA LEU A 177 -8.09 -6.64 -15.50
C LEU A 177 -8.10 -6.58 -17.03
N ARG A 178 -7.77 -5.43 -17.61
CA ARG A 178 -7.71 -5.23 -19.06
C ARG A 178 -6.45 -5.86 -19.68
N TRP A 179 -5.49 -6.23 -18.86
CA TRP A 179 -4.25 -6.87 -19.30
C TRP A 179 -4.27 -8.37 -19.00
N ARG A 180 -3.90 -9.18 -19.95
CA ARG A 180 -3.76 -10.64 -19.80
C ARG A 180 -2.29 -10.97 -19.58
N PRO A 181 -1.89 -11.40 -18.37
CA PRO A 181 -0.52 -11.83 -18.14
C PRO A 181 -0.13 -12.98 -19.07
N PRO A 182 1.14 -13.05 -19.54
CA PRO A 182 1.63 -14.18 -20.32
C PRO A 182 1.41 -15.50 -19.56
N GLY A 183 0.99 -16.57 -20.25
CA GLY A 183 0.76 -17.88 -19.64
C GLY A 183 -0.55 -18.58 -20.05
N ARG A 184 -1.42 -17.92 -20.83
CA ARG A 184 -2.47 -18.63 -21.57
C ARG A 184 -1.88 -19.05 -22.93
N SER A 185 -1.40 -20.27 -23.03
CA SER A 185 -1.47 -20.97 -24.29
C SER A 185 -2.96 -21.16 -24.58
N GLU A 186 -3.50 -20.47 -25.58
CA GLU A 186 -4.78 -20.87 -26.16
C GLU A 186 -4.64 -22.35 -26.53
N PRO A 187 -5.64 -23.22 -26.21
CA PRO A 187 -5.68 -24.51 -26.80
C PRO A 187 -5.67 -24.27 -28.31
N ALA A 188 -4.65 -24.78 -28.97
CA ALA A 188 -4.61 -24.79 -30.43
C ALA A 188 -5.96 -25.23 -30.92
N ALA A 189 -6.64 -24.35 -31.68
CA ALA A 189 -7.87 -24.74 -32.34
C ALA A 189 -7.59 -26.05 -33.07
N ALA A 190 -8.22 -27.14 -32.62
CA ALA A 190 -8.11 -28.41 -33.28
C ALA A 190 -8.53 -28.16 -34.72
N SER A 191 -7.55 -28.16 -35.60
CA SER A 191 -7.74 -28.18 -37.02
C SER A 191 -8.60 -29.41 -37.35
N ALA A 192 -9.89 -29.17 -37.49
CA ALA A 192 -10.80 -30.16 -38.04
C ALA A 192 -10.48 -30.26 -39.53
N ALA A 193 -9.75 -31.31 -39.90
CA ALA A 193 -9.70 -31.86 -41.25
C ALA A 193 -10.84 -32.85 -41.43
#